data_bec53116cb7d4281ebcf2eb05142e9af
#
_entry.id   bec53116cb7d4281ebcf2eb05142e9af
#
_cell.length_a   1.000
_cell.length_b   1.000
_cell.length_c   1.000
_cell.angle_alpha   90.00
_cell.angle_beta   90.00
_cell.angle_gamma   90.00
#
_symmetry.space_group_name_H-M   'P 1'
#
loop_
_entity.id
_entity.type
_entity.pdbx_description
1 polymer ?
#
loop_
_entity_poly.entity_id
_entity_poly.type
_entity_poly.pdbx_seq_one_letter_code
_entity_poly.pdbx_strand_id
1 'polypeptide(L)'
;MELTPREKDKLLIFTAALLAERRKARGLKLNYPEAIAYISAAVMEGARDGRNVAELMSTGRLLLTRDDVMEGVPEMISDIQIEATFPDGTKLVTVHQPIAVSYTHLTLPTKA
;
A
#
# COMPACT_ATOMS: atom_id res chain seq x y z
N MET A 1 11.53 -27.91 4.97
CA MET A 1 11.08 -26.71 5.69
C MET A 1 9.76 -26.25 5.16
N GLU A 2 8.86 -25.89 6.06
CA GLU A 2 7.54 -25.44 5.65
C GLU A 2 7.27 -24.05 6.19
N LEU A 3 6.58 -23.27 5.38
CA LEU A 3 6.17 -21.93 5.78
C LEU A 3 4.86 -21.99 6.54
N THR A 4 4.70 -21.14 7.53
CA THR A 4 3.43 -21.00 8.23
C THR A 4 2.39 -20.40 7.30
N PRO A 5 1.08 -20.59 7.58
CA PRO A 5 0.05 -19.95 6.76
C PRO A 5 0.22 -18.44 6.67
N ARG A 6 0.64 -17.80 7.77
CA ARG A 6 0.87 -16.35 7.79
C ARG A 6 1.99 -15.95 6.84
N GLU A 7 3.08 -16.74 6.83
CA GLU A 7 4.18 -16.48 5.92
C GLU A 7 3.76 -16.64 4.47
N LYS A 8 2.94 -17.65 4.20
CA LYS A 8 2.42 -17.87 2.86
C LYS A 8 1.56 -16.70 2.40
N ASP A 9 0.70 -16.19 3.29
CA ASP A 9 -0.15 -15.05 2.96
C ASP A 9 0.68 -13.82 2.61
N LYS A 10 1.72 -13.56 3.36
CA LYS A 10 2.59 -12.42 3.08
C LYS A 10 3.32 -12.57 1.76
N LEU A 11 3.75 -13.78 1.44
CA LEU A 11 4.39 -14.04 0.15
C LEU A 11 3.42 -13.85 -1.01
N LEU A 12 2.16 -14.24 -0.83
CA LEU A 12 1.16 -14.02 -1.87
C LEU A 12 0.91 -12.53 -2.09
N ILE A 13 0.83 -11.78 -1.02
CA ILE A 13 0.68 -10.32 -1.12
C ILE A 13 1.86 -9.73 -1.87
N PHE A 14 3.07 -10.15 -1.53
CA PHE A 14 4.26 -9.66 -2.16
C PHE A 14 4.29 -10.00 -3.65
N THR A 15 3.91 -11.22 -4.00
CA THR A 15 3.84 -11.64 -5.40
C THR A 15 2.83 -10.81 -6.17
N ALA A 16 1.66 -10.58 -5.57
CA ALA A 16 0.63 -9.75 -6.19
C ALA A 16 1.12 -8.32 -6.37
N ALA A 17 1.90 -7.82 -5.41
CA ALA A 17 2.45 -6.48 -5.49
C ALA A 17 3.48 -6.36 -6.63
N LEU A 18 4.29 -7.38 -6.84
CA LEU A 18 5.25 -7.37 -7.95
C LEU A 18 4.52 -7.32 -9.29
N LEU A 19 3.43 -8.06 -9.39
CA LEU A 19 2.63 -8.03 -10.60
C LEU A 19 2.00 -6.66 -10.81
N ALA A 20 1.47 -6.08 -9.73
CA ALA A 20 0.89 -4.74 -9.79
C ALA A 20 1.93 -3.72 -10.23
N GLU A 21 3.13 -3.82 -9.70
CA GLU A 21 4.22 -2.93 -10.04
C GLU A 21 4.54 -2.97 -11.52
N ARG A 22 4.59 -4.17 -12.10
CA ARG A 22 4.84 -4.35 -13.51
C ARG A 22 3.72 -3.76 -14.36
N ARG A 23 2.48 -3.93 -13.93
CA ARG A 23 1.33 -3.39 -14.65
C ARG A 23 1.33 -1.88 -14.61
N LYS A 24 1.61 -1.32 -13.43
CA LYS A 24 1.69 0.12 -13.26
C LYS A 24 2.79 0.72 -14.15
N ALA A 25 3.93 0.04 -14.23
CA ALA A 25 5.05 0.50 -15.04
C ALA A 25 4.70 0.54 -16.53
N ARG A 26 3.75 -0.29 -16.97
CA ARG A 26 3.28 -0.28 -18.36
C ARG A 26 2.15 0.73 -18.59
N GLY A 27 1.80 1.51 -17.59
CA GLY A 27 0.74 2.50 -17.72
C GLY A 27 -0.67 1.96 -17.46
N LEU A 28 -0.78 0.73 -16.98
CA LEU A 28 -2.09 0.17 -16.68
C LEU A 28 -2.56 0.67 -15.31
N LYS A 29 -3.87 0.89 -15.20
CA LYS A 29 -4.44 1.30 -13.94
C LYS A 29 -4.70 0.06 -13.08
N LEU A 30 -4.36 0.17 -11.80
CA LEU A 30 -4.48 -0.96 -10.88
C LEU A 30 -5.93 -1.16 -10.46
N ASN A 31 -6.33 -2.42 -10.32
CA ASN A 31 -7.63 -2.74 -9.77
C ASN A 31 -7.54 -2.79 -8.25
N TYR A 32 -8.67 -3.11 -7.59
CA TYR A 32 -8.75 -3.10 -6.14
C TYR A 32 -7.71 -4.02 -5.47
N PRO A 33 -7.65 -5.32 -5.79
CA PRO A 33 -6.66 -6.18 -5.12
C PRO A 33 -5.23 -5.81 -5.46
N GLU A 34 -4.96 -5.30 -6.65
CA GLU A 34 -3.62 -4.87 -7.01
C GLU A 34 -3.19 -3.66 -6.19
N ALA A 35 -4.10 -2.71 -6.00
CA ALA A 35 -3.81 -1.52 -5.19
C ALA A 35 -3.54 -1.90 -3.74
N ILE A 36 -4.37 -2.79 -3.18
CA ILE A 36 -4.19 -3.28 -1.81
C ILE A 36 -2.82 -3.94 -1.66
N ALA A 37 -2.48 -4.83 -2.59
CA ALA A 37 -1.21 -5.56 -2.51
C ALA A 37 -0.02 -4.63 -2.65
N TYR A 38 -0.11 -3.67 -3.55
CA TYR A 38 0.96 -2.71 -3.79
C TYR A 38 1.29 -1.92 -2.51
N ILE A 39 0.26 -1.39 -1.88
CA ILE A 39 0.46 -0.60 -0.66
C ILE A 39 0.92 -1.48 0.50
N SER A 40 0.30 -2.65 0.64
CA SER A 40 0.64 -3.54 1.75
C SER A 40 2.09 -3.99 1.69
N ALA A 41 2.57 -4.37 0.51
CA ALA A 41 3.95 -4.81 0.36
C ALA A 41 4.93 -3.67 0.66
N ALA A 42 4.62 -2.45 0.22
CA ALA A 42 5.48 -1.31 0.49
C ALA A 42 5.58 -1.03 1.99
N VAL A 43 4.47 -1.16 2.71
CA VAL A 43 4.47 -0.97 4.16
C VAL A 43 5.29 -2.06 4.84
N MET A 44 5.12 -3.32 4.42
CA MET A 44 5.88 -4.42 5.00
C MET A 44 7.38 -4.26 4.77
N GLU A 45 7.76 -3.82 3.58
CA GLU A 45 9.18 -3.60 3.28
C GLU A 45 9.73 -2.39 4.02
N GLY A 46 8.92 -1.35 4.19
CA GLY A 46 9.32 -0.21 5.00
C GLY A 46 9.61 -0.59 6.44
N ALA A 47 8.79 -1.48 7.01
CA ALA A 47 9.03 -1.99 8.35
C ALA A 47 10.35 -2.75 8.42
N ARG A 48 10.61 -3.55 7.40
CA ARG A 48 11.87 -4.31 7.31
C ARG A 48 13.07 -3.36 7.20
N ASP A 49 12.90 -2.23 6.54
CA ASP A 49 13.94 -1.22 6.39
C ASP A 49 14.18 -0.43 7.67
N GLY A 50 13.39 -0.64 8.70
CA GLY A 50 13.58 0.03 9.98
C GLY A 50 12.77 1.29 10.16
N ARG A 51 11.83 1.58 9.27
CA ARG A 51 10.94 2.73 9.45
C ARG A 51 9.93 2.44 10.55
N ASN A 52 9.49 3.48 11.24
CA ASN A 52 8.54 3.29 12.33
C ASN A 52 7.10 3.35 11.82
N VAL A 53 6.16 2.99 12.70
CA VAL A 53 4.74 2.92 12.34
C VAL A 53 4.22 4.26 11.83
N ALA A 54 4.58 5.35 12.52
CA ALA A 54 4.08 6.67 12.14
C ALA A 54 4.54 7.06 10.73
N GLU A 55 5.79 6.78 10.41
CA GLU A 55 6.32 7.06 9.07
C GLU A 55 5.57 6.28 8.01
N LEU A 56 5.30 4.99 8.27
CA LEU A 56 4.63 4.14 7.30
C LEU A 56 3.17 4.53 7.12
N MET A 57 2.52 5.00 8.16
CA MET A 57 1.15 5.50 8.06
C MET A 57 1.11 6.74 7.15
N SER A 58 2.12 7.58 7.22
CA SER A 58 2.20 8.75 6.35
C SER A 58 2.58 8.40 4.93
N THR A 59 3.67 7.67 4.76
CA THR A 59 4.17 7.34 3.42
C THR A 59 3.24 6.41 2.66
N GLY A 60 2.50 5.57 3.38
CA GLY A 60 1.53 4.67 2.75
C GLY A 60 0.45 5.42 1.99
N ARG A 61 0.19 6.65 2.35
CA ARG A 61 -0.83 7.47 1.69
C ARG A 61 -0.30 8.17 0.44
N LEU A 62 0.98 8.05 0.16
CA LEU A 62 1.61 8.73 -0.96
C LEU A 62 2.01 7.79 -2.09
N LEU A 63 1.75 6.50 -1.93
CA LEU A 63 2.22 5.50 -2.88
C LEU A 63 1.45 5.48 -4.18
N LEU A 64 0.15 5.65 -4.10
CA LEU A 64 -0.72 5.63 -5.26
C LEU A 64 -1.59 6.87 -5.29
N THR A 65 -1.76 7.41 -6.49
CA THR A 65 -2.68 8.52 -6.70
C THR A 65 -3.96 7.98 -7.35
N ARG A 66 -4.95 8.84 -7.42
CA ARG A 66 -6.21 8.49 -8.06
C ARG A 66 -6.02 8.06 -9.51
N ASP A 67 -5.02 8.63 -10.19
CA ASP A 67 -4.76 8.30 -11.58
C ASP A 67 -4.07 6.96 -11.77
N ASP A 68 -3.52 6.40 -10.72
CA ASP A 68 -2.83 5.12 -10.79
C ASP A 68 -3.76 3.93 -10.74
N VAL A 69 -5.03 4.16 -10.41
CA VAL A 69 -5.98 3.08 -10.17
C VAL A 69 -7.23 3.25 -11.03
N MET A 70 -7.97 2.15 -11.17
CA MET A 70 -9.21 2.17 -11.91
C MET A 70 -10.25 3.00 -11.21
N GLU A 71 -11.22 3.47 -11.98
CA GLU A 71 -12.31 4.26 -11.43
C GLU A 71 -13.05 3.47 -10.34
N GLY A 72 -13.36 4.13 -9.24
CA GLY A 72 -14.06 3.52 -8.11
C GLY A 72 -13.16 2.88 -7.08
N VAL A 73 -11.90 2.61 -7.42
CA VAL A 73 -10.98 1.97 -6.46
C VAL A 73 -10.72 2.85 -5.24
N PRO A 74 -10.46 4.17 -5.41
CA PRO A 74 -10.22 5.00 -4.21
C PRO A 74 -11.37 4.96 -3.22
N GLU A 75 -12.61 4.94 -3.73
CA GLU A 75 -13.78 4.91 -2.86
C GLU A 75 -13.99 3.58 -2.18
N MET A 76 -13.44 2.50 -2.73
CA MET A 76 -13.57 1.17 -2.16
C MET A 76 -12.59 0.92 -1.01
N ILE A 77 -11.55 1.74 -0.91
CA ILE A 77 -10.50 1.51 0.09
C ILE A 77 -10.52 2.66 1.10
N SER A 78 -11.20 2.45 2.22
CA SER A 78 -11.19 3.46 3.29
C SER A 78 -9.93 3.35 4.12
N ASP A 79 -9.58 2.12 4.51
CA ASP A 79 -8.38 1.86 5.32
C ASP A 79 -7.74 0.57 4.84
N ILE A 80 -6.42 0.47 5.03
CA ILE A 80 -5.73 -0.79 4.87
C ILE A 80 -5.02 -1.08 6.17
N GLN A 81 -5.22 -2.28 6.71
CA GLN A 81 -4.54 -2.71 7.92
C GLN A 81 -3.52 -3.78 7.54
N ILE A 82 -2.27 -3.53 7.86
CA ILE A 82 -1.18 -4.40 7.48
C ILE A 82 -0.42 -4.83 8.74
N GLU A 83 -0.28 -6.14 8.92
CA GLU A 83 0.57 -6.67 9.96
C GLU A 83 1.99 -6.71 9.41
N ALA A 84 2.89 -5.98 10.02
CA ALA A 84 4.27 -5.88 9.56
C ALA A 84 5.22 -6.20 10.69
N THR A 85 6.38 -6.76 10.33
CA THR A 85 7.39 -7.12 11.30
C THR A 85 8.47 -6.05 11.32
N PHE A 86 8.55 -5.37 12.46
CA PHE A 86 9.54 -4.34 12.70
C PHE A 86 10.73 -4.94 13.46
N PRO A 87 11.86 -4.23 13.56
CA PRO A 87 12.99 -4.74 14.33
C PRO A 87 12.64 -5.11 15.75
N ASP A 88 11.67 -4.43 16.36
CA ASP A 88 11.26 -4.67 17.74
C ASP A 88 9.96 -5.48 17.87
N GLY A 89 9.51 -6.08 16.79
CA GLY A 89 8.35 -6.99 16.85
C GLY A 89 7.31 -6.73 15.79
N THR A 90 6.28 -7.55 15.80
CA THR A 90 5.18 -7.45 14.86
C THR A 90 4.15 -6.44 15.36
N LYS A 91 3.74 -5.55 14.47
CA LYS A 91 2.77 -4.50 14.79
C LYS A 91 1.78 -4.34 13.66
N LEU A 92 0.63 -3.79 13.99
CA LEU A 92 -0.39 -3.48 13.00
C LEU A 92 -0.22 -2.04 12.54
N VAL A 93 -0.15 -1.85 11.22
CA VAL A 93 -0.07 -0.52 10.62
C VAL A 93 -1.39 -0.26 9.91
N THR A 94 -2.05 0.84 10.24
CA THR A 94 -3.29 1.22 9.57
C THR A 94 -3.00 2.43 8.70
N VAL A 95 -3.26 2.28 7.40
CA VAL A 95 -3.13 3.39 6.45
C VAL A 95 -4.54 3.88 6.15
N HIS A 96 -4.84 5.09 6.58
CA HIS A 96 -6.17 5.69 6.40
C HIS A 96 -6.25 6.34 5.04
N GLN A 97 -7.33 6.06 4.32
CA GLN A 97 -7.58 6.65 3.00
C GLN A 97 -6.31 6.68 2.17
N PRO A 98 -5.77 5.50 1.85
CA PRO A 98 -4.47 5.42 1.19
C PRO A 98 -4.45 6.05 -0.19
N ILE A 99 -5.61 6.20 -0.82
CA ILE A 99 -5.71 6.85 -2.13
C ILE A 99 -6.73 7.97 -2.00
N ALA A 100 -6.29 9.20 -2.28
CA ALA A 100 -7.17 10.35 -2.16
C ALA A 100 -8.38 10.20 -3.09
N VAL A 101 -9.58 10.40 -2.55
CA VAL A 101 -10.80 10.29 -3.35
C VAL A 101 -11.16 11.62 -4.03
N SER A 102 -10.52 12.70 -3.63
CA SER A 102 -10.81 14.03 -4.17
C SER A 102 -9.55 14.68 -4.73
N TYR A 103 -9.64 15.17 -5.96
CA TYR A 103 -8.52 15.87 -6.56
C TYR A 103 -8.23 17.20 -5.91
N THR A 104 -9.20 17.77 -5.24
CA THR A 104 -8.98 19.03 -4.52
C THR A 104 -7.86 18.90 -3.52
N HIS A 105 -7.80 17.77 -2.87
CA HIS A 105 -6.74 17.44 -1.93
C HIS A 105 -5.37 17.52 -2.57
N LEU A 106 -5.27 17.04 -3.80
CA LEU A 106 -3.99 16.93 -4.48
C LEU A 106 -3.51 18.27 -5.00
N THR A 107 -4.43 19.16 -5.33
CA THR A 107 -4.04 20.43 -5.93
C THR A 107 -3.63 21.48 -4.93
N LEU A 108 -4.17 21.41 -3.72
CA LEU A 108 -3.90 22.42 -2.71
C LEU A 108 -2.43 22.59 -2.39
N PRO A 109 -1.69 21.52 -2.14
CA PRO A 109 -0.29 21.67 -1.76
C PRO A 109 0.58 22.26 -2.84
N THR A 110 0.12 22.22 -4.07
CA THR A 110 0.92 22.71 -5.18
C THR A 110 0.82 24.21 -5.38
N LYS A 111 0.01 24.83 -4.60
CA LYS A 111 -0.17 26.28 -4.71
C LYS A 111 0.92 27.04 -4.01
N ALA A 112 2.00 26.65 -4.00
CA ALA A 112 3.10 27.30 -3.31
C ALA A 112 3.15 28.79 -3.58
#